data_023dae9029949002f47abb3fde0deda2
#
_entry.id   023dae9029949002f47abb3fde0deda2
#
_cell.length_a   1.000
_cell.length_b   1.000
_cell.length_c   1.000
_cell.angle_alpha   90.00
_cell.angle_beta   90.00
_cell.angle_gamma   90.00
#
_symmetry.space_group_name_H-M   'P 1'
#
loop_
_entity.id
_entity.type
_entity.pdbx_description
1 polymer ?
#
loop_
_entity_poly.entity_id
_entity_poly.type
_entity_poly.pdbx_seq_one_letter_code
_entity_poly.pdbx_strand_id
1 'polypeptide(L)'
;MAVVLNLVKCQLKFDFLSLTALTLLCLVVCVANMASDRFWDMPIETGAVPPSEAEFDCIVVGGGPGGSAAASYLAMEGKKVLLIEKGVWPRDKICGDAVGGKSLGHVKALGVKAKLEATPHFRVTGIVFSSPNGSEVTVPLPEEDVERMEAGYSLPRQQFDWLVFERATELVLENGGSVIQGATVTQVFDTGGKITGVEIGIGGKRGEKRVYSAPWTIGAGGYQCPVARKIIKEMENKELVDRMHYCGGYREYWDGVKGCEGNAGNIEIHFVDSIIPGYFWLFPLGNGRVNVGIG
;
A
#
# COMPACT_ATOMS: atom_id res chain seq x y z
N MET A 1 16.72 28.93 -0.01
CA MET A 1 17.79 29.95 0.02
C MET A 1 17.28 31.39 0.20
N ALA A 2 16.05 31.70 -0.15
CA ALA A 2 15.50 33.07 0.02
C ALA A 2 14.97 33.41 1.42
N VAL A 3 14.68 32.43 2.29
CA VAL A 3 14.18 32.65 3.66
C VAL A 3 15.32 32.90 4.66
N VAL A 4 16.52 32.46 4.38
CA VAL A 4 17.69 32.62 5.25
C VAL A 4 18.29 34.04 5.16
N LEU A 5 18.06 34.77 4.06
CA LEU A 5 18.64 36.11 3.87
C LEU A 5 17.86 37.26 4.57
N ASN A 6 16.63 37.02 5.04
CA ASN A 6 15.84 38.06 5.72
C ASN A 6 16.01 38.09 7.26
N LEU A 7 16.68 37.09 7.84
CA LEU A 7 16.97 37.05 9.30
C LEU A 7 18.26 37.77 9.70
N VAL A 8 19.07 38.22 8.74
CA VAL A 8 20.38 38.87 8.99
C VAL A 8 20.27 40.38 9.23
N LYS A 9 19.08 40.99 9.13
CA LYS A 9 18.90 42.43 9.35
C LYS A 9 18.38 42.82 10.73
N CYS A 10 18.26 41.91 11.66
CA CYS A 10 17.96 42.24 13.04
C CYS A 10 19.26 42.36 13.84
N GLN A 11 19.70 43.57 14.18
CA GLN A 11 20.89 43.83 15.02
C GLN A 11 20.66 43.29 16.43
N LEU A 12 21.04 42.02 16.67
CA LEU A 12 21.28 41.47 18.01
C LEU A 12 22.69 40.93 18.04
N LYS A 13 23.51 41.45 18.96
CA LYS A 13 24.83 40.92 19.29
C LYS A 13 24.63 39.52 19.88
N PHE A 14 24.80 38.47 19.10
CA PHE A 14 24.89 37.11 19.58
C PHE A 14 26.37 36.69 19.64
N ASP A 15 26.78 36.11 20.74
CA ASP A 15 28.10 35.51 20.87
C ASP A 15 28.29 34.38 19.87
N PHE A 16 29.52 34.19 19.41
CA PHE A 16 29.92 33.22 18.39
C PHE A 16 29.47 31.77 18.71
N LEU A 17 29.34 31.44 20.01
CA LEU A 17 28.82 30.15 20.50
C LEU A 17 27.31 29.99 20.32
N SER A 18 26.54 31.08 20.31
CA SER A 18 25.08 31.02 20.08
C SER A 18 24.73 30.83 18.61
N LEU A 19 25.56 31.34 17.70
CA LEU A 19 25.35 31.19 16.25
C LEU A 19 25.59 29.75 15.77
N THR A 20 26.63 29.08 16.36
CA THR A 20 26.91 27.67 16.07
C THR A 20 25.85 26.74 16.67
N ALA A 21 25.31 27.06 17.86
CA ALA A 21 24.20 26.30 18.44
C ALA A 21 22.90 26.47 17.66
N LEU A 22 22.61 27.71 17.15
CA LEU A 22 21.43 27.95 16.33
C LEU A 22 21.52 27.29 14.95
N THR A 23 22.72 27.30 14.32
CA THR A 23 22.94 26.58 13.05
C THR A 23 22.89 25.07 13.24
N LEU A 24 23.39 24.54 14.36
CA LEU A 24 23.27 23.12 14.68
C LEU A 24 21.80 22.73 14.94
N LEU A 25 21.06 23.56 15.68
CA LEU A 25 19.63 23.35 15.94
C LEU A 25 18.79 23.45 14.64
N CYS A 26 19.06 24.42 13.76
CA CYS A 26 18.44 24.51 12.46
C CYS A 26 18.79 23.31 11.56
N LEU A 27 20.03 22.83 11.57
CA LEU A 27 20.45 21.61 10.85
C LEU A 27 19.76 20.36 11.41
N VAL A 28 19.69 20.22 12.73
CA VAL A 28 19.00 19.10 13.39
C VAL A 28 17.51 19.15 13.12
N VAL A 29 16.87 20.33 13.16
CA VAL A 29 15.44 20.49 12.82
C VAL A 29 15.19 20.27 11.32
N CYS A 30 16.06 20.73 10.42
CA CYS A 30 15.96 20.42 8.98
C CYS A 30 16.18 18.94 8.70
N VAL A 31 17.15 18.29 9.34
CA VAL A 31 17.39 16.84 9.18
C VAL A 31 16.25 16.04 9.81
N ALA A 32 15.71 16.44 10.96
CA ALA A 32 14.55 15.80 11.58
C ALA A 32 13.28 15.98 10.71
N ASN A 33 13.05 17.16 10.12
CA ASN A 33 11.94 17.36 9.18
C ASN A 33 12.13 16.57 7.86
N MET A 34 13.37 16.49 7.34
CA MET A 34 13.63 15.65 6.16
C MET A 34 13.48 14.15 6.46
N ALA A 35 13.70 13.71 7.70
CA ALA A 35 13.47 12.32 8.12
C ALA A 35 11.98 12.04 8.37
N SER A 36 11.17 13.05 8.73
CA SER A 36 9.72 12.87 8.94
C SER A 36 8.90 12.80 7.64
N ASP A 37 9.45 13.29 6.51
CA ASP A 37 8.70 13.40 5.26
C ASP A 37 8.62 12.09 4.45
N ARG A 38 9.32 11.03 4.88
CA ARG A 38 9.36 9.73 4.18
C ARG A 38 9.14 8.55 5.14
N PHE A 39 8.10 8.65 5.95
CA PHE A 39 7.77 7.61 6.93
C PHE A 39 7.51 6.23 6.27
N TRP A 40 7.09 6.19 5.01
CA TRP A 40 6.91 4.94 4.27
C TRP A 40 8.21 4.20 3.90
N ASP A 41 9.36 4.79 4.11
CA ASP A 41 10.66 4.14 4.01
C ASP A 41 11.12 3.53 5.35
N MET A 42 10.35 3.74 6.42
CA MET A 42 10.65 3.20 7.74
C MET A 42 10.12 1.78 7.91
N PRO A 43 10.82 0.91 8.67
CA PRO A 43 10.29 -0.37 9.07
C PRO A 43 8.99 -0.20 9.88
N ILE A 44 8.07 -1.17 9.71
CA ILE A 44 6.87 -1.24 10.56
C ILE A 44 7.15 -2.26 11.66
N GLU A 45 7.06 -1.82 12.90
CA GLU A 45 7.25 -2.68 14.07
C GLU A 45 6.04 -3.57 14.28
N THR A 46 6.24 -4.88 14.32
CA THR A 46 5.16 -5.88 14.43
C THR A 46 5.20 -6.69 15.70
N GLY A 47 6.12 -6.38 16.61
CA GLY A 47 6.30 -7.12 17.85
C GLY A 47 6.98 -8.48 17.67
N ALA A 48 6.94 -9.29 18.72
CA ALA A 48 7.55 -10.61 18.72
C ALA A 48 6.66 -11.63 17.98
N VAL A 49 7.30 -12.62 17.36
CA VAL A 49 6.58 -13.76 16.75
C VAL A 49 5.89 -14.55 17.89
N PRO A 50 4.56 -14.74 17.80
CA PRO A 50 3.82 -15.46 18.84
C PRO A 50 4.24 -16.92 18.93
N PRO A 51 4.08 -17.58 20.09
CA PRO A 51 4.29 -19.02 20.20
C PRO A 51 3.23 -19.79 19.39
N SER A 52 3.53 -21.02 18.99
CA SER A 52 2.61 -21.84 18.17
C SER A 52 1.29 -22.16 18.87
N GLU A 53 1.28 -22.13 20.19
CA GLU A 53 0.10 -22.37 21.04
C GLU A 53 -0.81 -21.15 21.18
N ALA A 54 -0.40 -20.00 20.61
CA ALA A 54 -1.22 -18.79 20.66
C ALA A 54 -2.54 -19.00 19.90
N GLU A 55 -3.63 -18.60 20.55
CA GLU A 55 -4.98 -18.72 19.99
C GLU A 55 -5.37 -17.46 19.23
N PHE A 56 -5.99 -17.64 18.08
CA PHE A 56 -6.51 -16.59 17.21
C PHE A 56 -7.91 -16.93 16.71
N ASP A 57 -8.75 -15.92 16.55
CA ASP A 57 -10.07 -16.07 15.90
C ASP A 57 -9.93 -16.25 14.38
N CYS A 58 -8.93 -15.57 13.80
CA CYS A 58 -8.71 -15.59 12.36
C CYS A 58 -7.23 -15.46 12.00
N ILE A 59 -6.81 -16.22 10.99
CA ILE A 59 -5.51 -16.04 10.33
C ILE A 59 -5.76 -15.32 8.99
N VAL A 60 -5.04 -14.21 8.75
CA VAL A 60 -5.04 -13.49 7.46
C VAL A 60 -3.69 -13.68 6.79
N VAL A 61 -3.67 -14.28 5.60
CA VAL A 61 -2.46 -14.59 4.85
C VAL A 61 -2.28 -13.58 3.72
N GLY A 62 -1.31 -12.69 3.86
CA GLY A 62 -0.95 -11.59 2.96
C GLY A 62 -1.28 -10.22 3.54
N GLY A 63 -0.25 -9.37 3.67
CA GLY A 63 -0.33 -7.99 4.17
C GLY A 63 -0.41 -6.93 3.07
N GLY A 64 -0.94 -7.28 1.90
CA GLY A 64 -1.32 -6.30 0.86
C GLY A 64 -2.59 -5.55 1.24
N PRO A 65 -3.07 -4.58 0.43
CA PRO A 65 -4.25 -3.77 0.78
C PRO A 65 -5.48 -4.59 1.18
N GLY A 66 -5.76 -5.70 0.47
CA GLY A 66 -6.90 -6.56 0.79
C GLY A 66 -6.77 -7.28 2.13
N GLY A 67 -5.58 -7.81 2.44
CA GLY A 67 -5.34 -8.51 3.72
C GLY A 67 -5.25 -7.55 4.88
N SER A 68 -4.59 -6.40 4.69
CA SER A 68 -4.55 -5.34 5.70
C SER A 68 -5.94 -4.81 6.02
N ALA A 69 -6.78 -4.57 5.01
CA ALA A 69 -8.16 -4.16 5.22
C ALA A 69 -8.97 -5.23 5.97
N ALA A 70 -8.85 -6.51 5.56
CA ALA A 70 -9.54 -7.61 6.23
C ALA A 70 -9.11 -7.74 7.70
N ALA A 71 -7.80 -7.69 7.98
CA ALA A 71 -7.28 -7.74 9.35
C ALA A 71 -7.76 -6.55 10.19
N SER A 72 -7.78 -5.33 9.60
CA SER A 72 -8.26 -4.13 10.26
C SER A 72 -9.74 -4.25 10.66
N TYR A 73 -10.62 -4.64 9.73
CA TYR A 73 -12.04 -4.79 10.05
C TYR A 73 -12.28 -5.87 11.09
N LEU A 74 -11.61 -7.01 11.03
CA LEU A 74 -11.70 -8.04 12.04
C LEU A 74 -11.24 -7.53 13.42
N ALA A 75 -10.15 -6.80 13.49
CA ALA A 75 -9.67 -6.21 14.73
C ALA A 75 -10.65 -5.15 15.29
N MET A 76 -11.24 -4.31 14.43
CA MET A 76 -12.27 -3.35 14.82
C MET A 76 -13.53 -4.02 15.40
N GLU A 77 -13.83 -5.25 14.95
CA GLU A 77 -14.90 -6.11 15.52
C GLU A 77 -14.42 -6.91 16.75
N GLY A 78 -13.27 -6.58 17.32
CA GLY A 78 -12.74 -7.20 18.54
C GLY A 78 -12.20 -8.63 18.32
N LYS A 79 -11.90 -9.03 17.08
CA LYS A 79 -11.34 -10.36 16.78
C LYS A 79 -9.84 -10.36 16.96
N LYS A 80 -9.32 -11.41 17.60
CA LYS A 80 -7.91 -11.65 17.75
C LYS A 80 -7.35 -12.22 16.45
N VAL A 81 -6.62 -11.42 15.69
CA VAL A 81 -6.13 -11.74 14.34
C VAL A 81 -4.66 -12.08 14.34
N LEU A 82 -4.26 -13.09 13.56
CA LEU A 82 -2.88 -13.30 13.13
C LEU A 82 -2.73 -12.85 11.67
N LEU A 83 -2.05 -11.74 11.43
CA LEU A 83 -1.72 -11.25 10.09
C LEU A 83 -0.31 -11.70 9.70
N ILE A 84 -0.20 -12.41 8.56
CA ILE A 84 1.08 -12.98 8.08
C ILE A 84 1.42 -12.35 6.73
N GLU A 85 2.58 -11.70 6.63
CA GLU A 85 3.12 -11.12 5.38
C GLU A 85 4.50 -11.72 5.06
N LYS A 86 4.68 -12.14 3.80
CA LYS A 86 5.95 -12.72 3.35
C LYS A 86 7.07 -11.69 3.16
N GLY A 87 6.70 -10.47 2.82
CA GLY A 87 7.63 -9.34 2.70
C GLY A 87 7.95 -8.73 4.04
N VAL A 88 8.99 -7.89 4.05
CA VAL A 88 9.33 -7.00 5.15
C VAL A 88 9.19 -5.58 4.64
N TRP A 89 8.54 -4.71 5.40
CA TRP A 89 8.36 -3.30 5.05
C TRP A 89 9.63 -2.48 5.36
N PRO A 90 9.97 -1.50 4.50
CA PRO A 90 9.24 -1.05 3.31
C PRO A 90 9.37 -2.02 2.13
N ARG A 91 8.30 -2.17 1.36
CA ARG A 91 8.28 -2.97 0.12
C ARG A 91 7.45 -2.32 -0.98
N ASP A 92 7.83 -2.53 -2.22
CA ASP A 92 7.04 -2.14 -3.39
C ASP A 92 6.19 -3.31 -3.93
N LYS A 93 5.24 -2.97 -4.77
CA LYS A 93 4.43 -3.92 -5.54
C LYS A 93 4.16 -3.37 -6.94
N ILE A 94 4.42 -4.17 -7.97
CA ILE A 94 4.08 -3.82 -9.35
C ILE A 94 2.56 -3.74 -9.49
N CYS A 95 2.07 -2.51 -9.73
CA CYS A 95 0.65 -2.20 -9.94
C CYS A 95 0.53 -0.73 -10.40
N GLY A 96 -0.64 -0.33 -10.90
CA GLY A 96 -0.99 1.09 -11.02
C GLY A 96 -1.12 1.74 -9.65
N ASP A 97 -0.89 3.03 -9.60
CA ASP A 97 -0.81 3.82 -8.36
C ASP A 97 -2.08 4.63 -8.06
N ALA A 98 -3.12 4.49 -8.88
CA ALA A 98 -4.39 5.18 -8.66
C ALA A 98 -5.24 4.47 -7.59
N VAL A 99 -5.75 5.25 -6.66
CA VAL A 99 -6.66 4.83 -5.58
C VAL A 99 -7.94 5.63 -5.71
N GLY A 100 -9.05 4.96 -6.01
CA GLY A 100 -10.32 5.65 -6.28
C GLY A 100 -11.53 4.75 -6.09
N GLY A 101 -12.71 5.27 -6.40
CA GLY A 101 -13.98 4.57 -6.35
C GLY A 101 -14.28 4.03 -4.94
N LYS A 102 -14.77 2.80 -4.86
CA LYS A 102 -15.19 2.19 -3.57
C LYS A 102 -14.07 2.06 -2.54
N SER A 103 -12.79 2.02 -2.97
CA SER A 103 -11.66 1.90 -2.04
C SER A 103 -11.51 3.13 -1.14
N LEU A 104 -11.95 4.31 -1.57
CA LEU A 104 -11.88 5.54 -0.76
C LEU A 104 -12.77 5.46 0.49
N GLY A 105 -13.93 4.83 0.38
CA GLY A 105 -14.79 4.55 1.55
C GLY A 105 -14.06 3.71 2.61
N HIS A 106 -13.28 2.71 2.19
CA HIS A 106 -12.48 1.89 3.10
C HIS A 106 -11.28 2.65 3.67
N VAL A 107 -10.58 3.45 2.86
CA VAL A 107 -9.49 4.33 3.32
C VAL A 107 -9.98 5.26 4.44
N LYS A 108 -11.19 5.83 4.29
CA LYS A 108 -11.83 6.68 5.30
C LYS A 108 -12.24 5.87 6.55
N ALA A 109 -12.95 4.76 6.36
CA ALA A 109 -13.45 3.92 7.46
C ALA A 109 -12.32 3.34 8.33
N LEU A 110 -11.18 2.99 7.73
CA LEU A 110 -10.00 2.49 8.44
C LEU A 110 -9.18 3.61 9.12
N GLY A 111 -9.53 4.89 8.92
CA GLY A 111 -8.81 6.02 9.49
C GLY A 111 -7.49 6.35 8.78
N VAL A 112 -7.26 5.82 7.58
CA VAL A 112 -6.03 6.04 6.81
C VAL A 112 -6.01 7.37 6.05
N LYS A 113 -7.22 7.96 5.76
CA LYS A 113 -7.38 9.12 4.89
C LYS A 113 -6.50 10.30 5.29
N ALA A 114 -6.52 10.71 6.55
CA ALA A 114 -5.78 11.89 7.02
C ALA A 114 -4.26 11.73 6.83
N LYS A 115 -3.71 10.54 7.10
CA LYS A 115 -2.29 10.23 6.92
C LYS A 115 -1.92 10.15 5.44
N LEU A 116 -2.82 9.63 4.59
CA LEU A 116 -2.66 9.62 3.14
C LEU A 116 -2.60 11.05 2.59
N GLU A 117 -3.53 11.93 3.01
CA GLU A 117 -3.56 13.33 2.57
C GLU A 117 -2.35 14.17 3.04
N ALA A 118 -1.75 13.79 4.17
CA ALA A 118 -0.49 14.36 4.63
C ALA A 118 0.74 13.84 3.86
N THR A 119 0.58 12.75 3.08
CA THR A 119 1.64 12.16 2.24
C THR A 119 1.64 12.84 0.87
N PRO A 120 2.80 13.05 0.20
CA PRO A 120 2.82 13.53 -1.17
C PRO A 120 1.97 12.65 -2.09
N HIS A 121 0.98 13.24 -2.73
CA HIS A 121 0.05 12.55 -3.61
C HIS A 121 -0.42 13.47 -4.75
N PHE A 122 -0.93 12.87 -5.82
CA PHE A 122 -1.61 13.58 -6.89
C PHE A 122 -3.12 13.42 -6.73
N ARG A 123 -3.87 14.52 -6.86
CA ARG A 123 -5.33 14.54 -6.78
C ARG A 123 -5.93 14.23 -8.14
N VAL A 124 -6.69 13.14 -8.22
CA VAL A 124 -7.37 12.77 -9.46
C VAL A 124 -8.66 13.57 -9.60
N THR A 125 -8.81 14.27 -10.72
CA THR A 125 -10.00 15.11 -11.03
C THR A 125 -10.80 14.56 -12.20
N GLY A 126 -10.26 13.61 -12.95
CA GLY A 126 -10.91 12.99 -14.08
C GLY A 126 -10.11 11.81 -14.64
N ILE A 127 -10.67 11.20 -15.64
CA ILE A 127 -10.07 10.08 -16.37
C ILE A 127 -10.12 10.35 -17.85
N VAL A 128 -8.98 10.25 -18.53
CA VAL A 128 -8.92 10.24 -20.01
C VAL A 128 -8.93 8.80 -20.48
N PHE A 129 -9.80 8.51 -21.41
CA PHE A 129 -9.78 7.27 -22.16
C PHE A 129 -9.45 7.56 -23.62
N SER A 130 -8.54 6.82 -24.22
CA SER A 130 -8.32 6.87 -25.67
C SER A 130 -8.62 5.52 -26.31
N SER A 131 -9.12 5.58 -27.51
CA SER A 131 -9.36 4.40 -28.36
C SER A 131 -8.19 4.19 -29.32
N PRO A 132 -8.06 3.00 -29.94
CA PRO A 132 -6.97 2.68 -30.86
C PRO A 132 -6.84 3.62 -32.07
N ASN A 133 -7.95 4.23 -32.50
CA ASN A 133 -7.93 5.21 -33.61
C ASN A 133 -7.48 6.62 -33.20
N GLY A 134 -7.05 6.81 -31.95
CA GLY A 134 -6.59 8.09 -31.42
C GLY A 134 -7.70 9.04 -30.93
N SER A 135 -8.97 8.60 -30.97
CA SER A 135 -10.06 9.39 -30.36
C SER A 135 -9.95 9.34 -28.84
N GLU A 136 -10.17 10.47 -28.17
CA GLU A 136 -10.10 10.61 -26.72
C GLU A 136 -11.41 11.13 -26.14
N VAL A 137 -11.70 10.69 -24.92
CA VAL A 137 -12.79 11.24 -24.10
C VAL A 137 -12.27 11.47 -22.70
N THR A 138 -12.53 12.66 -22.16
CA THR A 138 -12.28 12.98 -20.76
C THR A 138 -13.57 12.86 -19.98
N VAL A 139 -13.54 12.04 -18.93
CA VAL A 139 -14.64 11.89 -17.99
C VAL A 139 -14.25 12.61 -16.70
N PRO A 140 -14.80 13.80 -16.42
CA PRO A 140 -14.55 14.50 -15.17
C PRO A 140 -15.18 13.71 -14.01
N LEU A 141 -14.52 13.72 -12.86
CA LEU A 141 -15.13 13.23 -11.61
C LEU A 141 -16.06 14.29 -11.03
N PRO A 142 -17.06 13.92 -10.22
CA PRO A 142 -17.98 14.88 -9.62
C PRO A 142 -17.25 15.99 -8.88
N GLU A 143 -17.57 17.24 -9.17
CA GLU A 143 -16.88 18.41 -8.61
C GLU A 143 -16.90 18.40 -7.08
N GLU A 144 -18.05 18.08 -6.49
CA GLU A 144 -18.19 17.97 -5.03
C GLU A 144 -17.31 16.89 -4.40
N ASP A 145 -17.00 15.79 -5.12
CA ASP A 145 -16.08 14.76 -4.64
C ASP A 145 -14.62 15.22 -4.76
N VAL A 146 -14.31 15.97 -5.82
CA VAL A 146 -12.98 16.58 -5.99
C VAL A 146 -12.73 17.62 -4.89
N GLU A 147 -13.70 18.48 -4.56
CA GLU A 147 -13.59 19.47 -3.51
C GLU A 147 -13.43 18.84 -2.12
N ARG A 148 -14.15 17.75 -1.85
CA ARG A 148 -14.08 17.00 -0.58
C ARG A 148 -12.86 16.07 -0.48
N MET A 149 -12.00 16.03 -1.50
CA MET A 149 -10.89 15.07 -1.57
C MET A 149 -11.38 13.60 -1.49
N GLU A 150 -12.50 13.31 -2.17
CA GLU A 150 -13.13 11.99 -2.22
C GLU A 150 -13.23 11.42 -3.65
N ALA A 151 -12.67 12.14 -4.63
CA ALA A 151 -12.66 11.69 -6.03
C ALA A 151 -11.60 10.62 -6.31
N GLY A 152 -10.36 10.83 -5.85
CA GLY A 152 -9.28 9.86 -6.01
C GLY A 152 -7.90 10.44 -5.75
N TYR A 153 -6.97 9.54 -5.53
CA TYR A 153 -5.56 9.83 -5.33
C TYR A 153 -4.69 9.00 -6.27
N SER A 154 -3.55 9.54 -6.65
CA SER A 154 -2.48 8.75 -7.23
C SER A 154 -1.20 8.96 -6.40
N LEU A 155 -0.65 7.87 -5.87
CA LEU A 155 0.56 7.87 -5.05
C LEU A 155 1.23 6.48 -5.17
N PRO A 156 2.57 6.40 -5.05
CA PRO A 156 3.28 5.14 -5.18
C PRO A 156 2.72 4.03 -4.29
N ARG A 157 2.59 2.83 -4.85
CA ARG A 157 2.08 1.66 -4.12
C ARG A 157 2.89 1.36 -2.86
N GLN A 158 4.19 1.62 -2.84
CA GLN A 158 5.01 1.52 -1.63
C GLN A 158 4.43 2.38 -0.50
N GLN A 159 4.04 3.61 -0.78
CA GLN A 159 3.47 4.53 0.20
C GLN A 159 2.05 4.10 0.61
N PHE A 160 1.17 3.86 -0.35
CA PHE A 160 -0.21 3.47 -0.06
C PHE A 160 -0.29 2.15 0.72
N ASP A 161 0.42 1.12 0.25
CA ASP A 161 0.40 -0.19 0.89
C ASP A 161 1.00 -0.12 2.31
N TRP A 162 2.05 0.71 2.52
CA TRP A 162 2.65 0.95 3.83
C TRP A 162 1.64 1.54 4.81
N LEU A 163 0.91 2.60 4.40
CA LEU A 163 -0.10 3.26 5.23
C LEU A 163 -1.19 2.27 5.69
N VAL A 164 -1.68 1.45 4.77
CA VAL A 164 -2.77 0.51 5.07
C VAL A 164 -2.27 -0.64 5.95
N PHE A 165 -1.03 -1.12 5.73
CA PHE A 165 -0.45 -2.19 6.53
C PHE A 165 -0.07 -1.71 7.93
N GLU A 166 0.49 -0.51 8.07
CA GLU A 166 0.78 0.09 9.37
C GLU A 166 -0.50 0.20 10.20
N ARG A 167 -1.58 0.76 9.60
CA ARG A 167 -2.85 0.87 10.29
C ARG A 167 -3.43 -0.48 10.71
N ALA A 168 -3.32 -1.49 9.84
CA ALA A 168 -3.71 -2.85 10.18
C ALA A 168 -2.90 -3.42 11.35
N THR A 169 -1.59 -3.14 11.36
CA THR A 169 -0.69 -3.56 12.44
C THR A 169 -1.10 -2.94 13.77
N GLU A 170 -1.35 -1.62 13.81
CA GLU A 170 -1.84 -0.92 15.00
C GLU A 170 -3.11 -1.60 15.55
N LEU A 171 -4.15 -1.71 14.72
CA LEU A 171 -5.44 -2.26 15.13
C LEU A 171 -5.35 -3.72 15.60
N VAL A 172 -4.56 -4.54 14.90
CA VAL A 172 -4.36 -5.95 15.26
C VAL A 172 -3.67 -6.09 16.61
N LEU A 173 -2.60 -5.31 16.84
CA LEU A 173 -1.84 -5.37 18.10
C LEU A 173 -2.66 -4.81 19.28
N GLU A 174 -3.39 -3.72 19.09
CA GLU A 174 -4.29 -3.13 20.10
C GLU A 174 -5.36 -4.11 20.59
N ASN A 175 -5.82 -5.02 19.70
CA ASN A 175 -6.81 -6.06 20.05
C ASN A 175 -6.17 -7.40 20.47
N GLY A 176 -4.90 -7.41 20.86
CA GLY A 176 -4.19 -8.60 21.35
C GLY A 176 -3.89 -9.64 20.26
N GLY A 177 -4.04 -9.28 18.99
CA GLY A 177 -3.61 -10.09 17.85
C GLY A 177 -2.09 -10.04 17.65
N SER A 178 -1.63 -10.58 16.52
CA SER A 178 -0.20 -10.59 16.17
C SER A 178 0.00 -10.35 14.68
N VAL A 179 1.13 -9.74 14.35
CA VAL A 179 1.53 -9.50 12.96
C VAL A 179 2.92 -10.08 12.75
N ILE A 180 3.11 -10.85 11.68
CA ILE A 180 4.40 -11.45 11.34
C ILE A 180 4.80 -11.01 9.94
N GLN A 181 5.92 -10.33 9.81
CA GLN A 181 6.58 -10.00 8.56
C GLN A 181 7.72 -10.97 8.25
N GLY A 182 8.10 -11.07 6.96
CA GLY A 182 9.17 -11.98 6.53
C GLY A 182 8.81 -13.46 6.69
N ALA A 183 7.52 -13.79 6.82
CA ALA A 183 7.06 -15.15 7.03
C ALA A 183 6.28 -15.68 5.81
N THR A 184 6.79 -16.75 5.23
CA THR A 184 6.17 -17.39 4.07
C THR A 184 5.31 -18.57 4.52
N VAL A 185 4.01 -18.58 4.15
CA VAL A 185 3.16 -19.75 4.33
C VAL A 185 3.66 -20.86 3.41
N THR A 186 4.06 -21.98 4.00
CA THR A 186 4.65 -23.14 3.33
C THR A 186 3.67 -24.29 3.16
N GLN A 187 2.68 -24.38 4.06
CA GLN A 187 1.62 -25.39 4.00
C GLN A 187 0.31 -24.78 4.53
N VAL A 188 -0.81 -25.24 3.96
CA VAL A 188 -2.16 -24.92 4.41
C VAL A 188 -2.84 -26.23 4.76
N PHE A 189 -3.32 -26.34 6.00
CA PHE A 189 -3.97 -27.54 6.51
C PHE A 189 -5.48 -27.46 6.35
N ASP A 190 -6.10 -28.59 6.08
CA ASP A 190 -7.55 -28.75 6.07
C ASP A 190 -7.99 -30.06 6.73
N THR A 191 -9.20 -30.04 7.22
CA THR A 191 -9.87 -31.23 7.78
C THR A 191 -11.35 -31.17 7.39
N GLY A 192 -11.83 -32.23 6.74
CA GLY A 192 -13.23 -32.33 6.34
C GLY A 192 -13.70 -31.18 5.40
N GLY A 193 -12.81 -30.70 4.51
CA GLY A 193 -13.13 -29.63 3.57
C GLY A 193 -13.11 -28.22 4.19
N LYS A 194 -12.55 -28.04 5.37
CA LYS A 194 -12.39 -26.76 6.04
C LYS A 194 -10.92 -26.49 6.34
N ILE A 195 -10.43 -25.32 5.99
CA ILE A 195 -9.07 -24.90 6.38
C ILE A 195 -9.00 -24.77 7.89
N THR A 196 -7.98 -25.38 8.49
CA THR A 196 -7.79 -25.45 9.94
C THR A 196 -6.55 -24.71 10.43
N GLY A 197 -5.63 -24.34 9.53
CA GLY A 197 -4.42 -23.64 9.91
C GLY A 197 -3.39 -23.55 8.80
N VAL A 198 -2.24 -22.99 9.17
CA VAL A 198 -1.10 -22.80 8.25
C VAL A 198 0.22 -23.12 8.92
N GLU A 199 1.18 -23.63 8.15
CA GLU A 199 2.60 -23.63 8.51
C GLU A 199 3.29 -22.45 7.84
N ILE A 200 4.11 -21.75 8.59
CA ILE A 200 4.95 -20.67 8.08
C ILE A 200 6.44 -21.00 8.22
N GLY A 201 7.26 -20.42 7.35
CA GLY A 201 8.70 -20.33 7.52
C GLY A 201 9.11 -18.88 7.76
N ILE A 202 9.65 -18.60 8.95
CA ILE A 202 10.12 -17.25 9.35
C ILE A 202 11.48 -17.00 8.70
N GLY A 203 11.64 -15.86 8.03
CA GLY A 203 12.83 -15.62 7.20
C GLY A 203 12.79 -16.34 5.85
N GLY A 204 11.60 -16.82 5.43
CA GLY A 204 11.36 -17.47 4.15
C GLY A 204 11.03 -18.96 4.25
N LYS A 205 10.89 -19.62 3.09
CA LYS A 205 10.44 -21.02 3.03
C LYS A 205 11.30 -22.03 3.80
N ARG A 206 12.59 -21.76 3.94
CA ARG A 206 13.57 -22.64 4.63
C ARG A 206 13.84 -22.20 6.07
N GLY A 207 13.24 -21.12 6.54
CA GLY A 207 13.41 -20.59 7.88
C GLY A 207 12.75 -21.43 8.97
N GLU A 208 12.80 -20.94 10.20
CA GLU A 208 12.17 -21.58 11.36
C GLU A 208 10.69 -21.82 11.10
N LYS A 209 10.26 -23.06 11.38
CA LYS A 209 8.86 -23.48 11.13
C LYS A 209 8.00 -23.20 12.35
N ARG A 210 6.84 -22.62 12.10
CA ARG A 210 5.75 -22.46 13.07
C ARG A 210 4.43 -22.85 12.47
N VAL A 211 3.56 -23.44 13.28
CA VAL A 211 2.20 -23.83 12.88
C VAL A 211 1.21 -23.03 13.70
N TYR A 212 0.23 -22.46 13.04
CA TYR A 212 -0.88 -21.75 13.67
C TYR A 212 -2.21 -22.29 13.19
N SER A 213 -3.16 -22.38 14.10
CA SER A 213 -4.53 -22.82 13.82
C SER A 213 -5.52 -21.75 14.22
N ALA A 214 -6.61 -21.62 13.46
CA ALA A 214 -7.71 -20.75 13.78
C ALA A 214 -9.02 -21.27 13.19
N PRO A 215 -10.19 -20.89 13.75
CA PRO A 215 -11.49 -21.23 13.17
C PRO A 215 -11.67 -20.70 11.74
N TRP A 216 -11.01 -19.58 11.40
CA TRP A 216 -11.10 -18.93 10.09
C TRP A 216 -9.72 -18.63 9.53
N THR A 217 -9.59 -18.81 8.21
CA THR A 217 -8.37 -18.43 7.48
C THR A 217 -8.75 -17.68 6.22
N ILE A 218 -8.26 -16.45 6.09
CA ILE A 218 -8.48 -15.58 4.92
C ILE A 218 -7.24 -15.58 4.04
N GLY A 219 -7.42 -15.99 2.78
CA GLY A 219 -6.39 -15.93 1.76
C GLY A 219 -6.37 -14.58 1.05
N ALA A 220 -5.41 -13.72 1.36
CA ALA A 220 -5.22 -12.40 0.77
C ALA A 220 -3.81 -12.20 0.14
N GLY A 221 -3.13 -13.30 -0.17
CA GLY A 221 -1.75 -13.31 -0.71
C GLY A 221 -1.63 -12.94 -2.19
N GLY A 222 -2.69 -12.37 -2.80
CA GLY A 222 -2.72 -12.00 -4.21
C GLY A 222 -2.73 -13.20 -5.14
N TYR A 223 -2.21 -13.02 -6.35
CA TYR A 223 -2.21 -14.03 -7.40
C TYR A 223 -1.62 -15.40 -6.99
N GLN A 224 -0.59 -15.41 -6.15
CA GLN A 224 0.07 -16.63 -5.68
C GLN A 224 -0.38 -17.06 -4.28
N CYS A 225 -1.55 -16.65 -3.83
CA CYS A 225 -2.04 -16.96 -2.49
C CYS A 225 -2.10 -18.46 -2.23
N PRO A 226 -1.38 -18.99 -1.21
CA PRO A 226 -1.37 -20.42 -0.92
C PRO A 226 -2.73 -20.93 -0.44
N VAL A 227 -3.50 -20.10 0.28
CA VAL A 227 -4.86 -20.45 0.75
C VAL A 227 -5.82 -20.57 -0.42
N ALA A 228 -5.81 -19.58 -1.35
CA ALA A 228 -6.63 -19.66 -2.56
C ALA A 228 -6.27 -20.89 -3.41
N ARG A 229 -4.97 -21.19 -3.56
CA ARG A 229 -4.50 -22.39 -4.26
C ARG A 229 -5.02 -23.66 -3.61
N LYS A 230 -4.94 -23.77 -2.28
CA LYS A 230 -5.45 -24.92 -1.53
C LYS A 230 -6.94 -25.12 -1.79
N ILE A 231 -7.74 -24.08 -1.66
CA ILE A 231 -9.20 -24.14 -1.85
C ILE A 231 -9.54 -24.51 -3.31
N ILE A 232 -9.04 -23.76 -4.27
CA ILE A 232 -9.48 -23.87 -5.66
C ILE A 232 -8.93 -25.14 -6.32
N LYS A 233 -7.62 -25.40 -6.18
CA LYS A 233 -6.99 -26.56 -6.86
C LYS A 233 -7.22 -27.89 -6.14
N GLU A 234 -7.04 -27.89 -4.81
CA GLU A 234 -7.00 -29.15 -4.07
C GLU A 234 -8.38 -29.55 -3.53
N MET A 235 -9.18 -28.57 -3.05
CA MET A 235 -10.49 -28.88 -2.46
C MET A 235 -11.62 -28.85 -3.49
N GLU A 236 -11.61 -27.89 -4.45
CA GLU A 236 -12.63 -27.79 -5.48
C GLU A 236 -12.24 -28.45 -6.81
N ASN A 237 -10.99 -28.90 -6.94
CA ASN A 237 -10.42 -29.49 -8.16
C ASN A 237 -10.63 -28.62 -9.41
N LYS A 238 -10.41 -27.30 -9.25
CA LYS A 238 -10.53 -26.29 -10.31
C LYS A 238 -9.16 -25.67 -10.63
N GLU A 239 -9.01 -25.16 -11.84
CA GLU A 239 -7.83 -24.37 -12.18
C GLU A 239 -7.85 -23.02 -11.46
N LEU A 240 -6.72 -22.65 -10.84
CA LEU A 240 -6.56 -21.35 -10.16
C LEU A 240 -6.54 -20.18 -11.15
N VAL A 241 -6.09 -20.45 -12.37
CA VAL A 241 -5.90 -19.45 -13.41
C VAL A 241 -6.64 -19.90 -14.66
N ASP A 242 -7.65 -19.13 -15.01
CA ASP A 242 -8.26 -19.23 -16.33
C ASP A 242 -7.41 -18.42 -17.31
N ARG A 243 -6.86 -19.07 -18.34
CA ARG A 243 -6.00 -18.44 -19.35
C ARG A 243 -6.73 -17.36 -20.16
N MET A 244 -8.06 -17.44 -20.26
CA MET A 244 -8.87 -16.44 -20.93
C MET A 244 -9.05 -15.15 -20.10
N HIS A 245 -8.83 -15.24 -18.79
CA HIS A 245 -9.00 -14.15 -17.83
C HIS A 245 -7.69 -13.79 -17.10
N TYR A 246 -6.55 -14.18 -17.67
CA TYR A 246 -5.24 -13.87 -17.15
C TYR A 246 -4.61 -12.68 -17.89
N CYS A 247 -4.10 -11.72 -17.13
CA CYS A 247 -3.38 -10.57 -17.67
C CYS A 247 -2.04 -10.43 -16.98
N GLY A 248 -0.99 -10.28 -17.76
CA GLY A 248 0.32 -9.85 -17.27
C GLY A 248 0.40 -8.33 -17.26
N GLY A 249 1.17 -7.78 -16.32
CA GLY A 249 1.37 -6.34 -16.23
C GLY A 249 2.85 -5.99 -16.06
N TYR A 250 3.25 -4.87 -16.68
CA TYR A 250 4.56 -4.25 -16.51
C TYR A 250 4.37 -2.80 -16.11
N ARG A 251 5.25 -2.25 -15.26
CA ARG A 251 5.14 -0.88 -14.74
C ARG A 251 6.52 -0.26 -14.54
N GLU A 252 6.64 1.02 -14.89
CA GLU A 252 7.79 1.88 -14.60
C GLU A 252 7.36 3.20 -13.96
N TYR A 253 8.32 3.91 -13.38
CA TYR A 253 8.19 5.33 -13.02
C TYR A 253 9.05 6.15 -13.97
N TRP A 254 8.44 7.19 -14.55
CA TRP A 254 9.12 8.16 -15.40
C TRP A 254 9.11 9.52 -14.74
N ASP A 255 10.21 10.26 -14.86
CA ASP A 255 10.36 11.62 -14.34
C ASP A 255 10.47 12.62 -15.49
N GLY A 256 10.07 13.87 -15.26
CA GLY A 256 10.14 14.95 -16.25
C GLY A 256 9.12 14.85 -17.37
N VAL A 257 8.00 14.18 -17.14
CA VAL A 257 6.92 14.04 -18.13
C VAL A 257 6.15 15.36 -18.23
N LYS A 258 6.16 15.95 -19.42
CA LYS A 258 5.47 17.23 -19.70
C LYS A 258 3.97 17.07 -19.59
N GLY A 259 3.31 18.08 -19.00
CA GLY A 259 1.87 18.07 -18.74
C GLY A 259 1.48 17.39 -17.42
N CYS A 260 2.45 16.79 -16.70
CA CYS A 260 2.24 16.12 -15.42
C CYS A 260 2.94 16.84 -14.24
N GLU A 261 3.28 18.14 -14.40
CA GLU A 261 4.01 18.92 -13.39
C GLU A 261 3.14 19.30 -12.19
N GLY A 262 1.81 19.38 -12.39
CA GLY A 262 0.84 19.73 -11.35
C GLY A 262 0.63 18.59 -10.33
N ASN A 263 -0.07 18.92 -9.25
CA ASN A 263 -0.43 17.97 -8.19
C ASN A 263 -1.92 17.56 -8.26
N ALA A 264 -2.62 17.91 -9.33
CA ALA A 264 -4.00 17.53 -9.60
C ALA A 264 -4.24 17.47 -11.11
N GLY A 265 -5.13 16.58 -11.54
CA GLY A 265 -5.51 16.40 -12.95
C GLY A 265 -6.06 15.02 -13.24
N ASN A 266 -5.98 14.61 -14.49
CA ASN A 266 -6.51 13.35 -14.95
C ASN A 266 -5.49 12.21 -14.82
N ILE A 267 -5.97 11.01 -14.57
CA ILE A 267 -5.27 9.77 -14.93
C ILE A 267 -5.67 9.37 -16.34
N GLU A 268 -4.81 8.61 -17.03
CA GLU A 268 -5.04 8.25 -18.42
C GLU A 268 -5.02 6.73 -18.61
N ILE A 269 -5.95 6.23 -19.43
CA ILE A 269 -6.08 4.83 -19.83
C ILE A 269 -6.22 4.79 -21.36
N HIS A 270 -5.24 4.17 -22.02
CA HIS A 270 -5.16 4.13 -23.48
C HIS A 270 -5.34 2.71 -23.99
N PHE A 271 -6.34 2.50 -24.84
CA PHE A 271 -6.52 1.24 -25.54
C PHE A 271 -5.71 1.24 -26.83
N VAL A 272 -4.89 0.21 -27.01
CA VAL A 272 -3.99 0.05 -28.16
C VAL A 272 -4.31 -1.27 -28.85
N ASP A 273 -4.49 -1.25 -30.18
CA ASP A 273 -4.93 -2.42 -30.95
C ASP A 273 -4.16 -3.71 -30.65
N SER A 274 -2.85 -3.61 -30.54
CA SER A 274 -1.97 -4.77 -30.35
C SER A 274 -2.06 -5.44 -28.98
N ILE A 275 -2.73 -4.80 -28.00
CA ILE A 275 -2.81 -5.30 -26.62
C ILE A 275 -4.23 -5.48 -26.10
N ILE A 276 -5.25 -5.14 -26.89
CA ILE A 276 -6.66 -5.37 -26.50
C ILE A 276 -6.89 -6.87 -26.20
N PRO A 277 -7.52 -7.21 -25.06
CA PRO A 277 -8.28 -6.37 -24.13
C PRO A 277 -7.44 -5.67 -23.05
N GLY A 278 -6.13 -5.69 -23.14
CA GLY A 278 -5.25 -4.91 -22.29
C GLY A 278 -5.27 -3.42 -22.61
N TYR A 279 -4.55 -2.64 -21.80
CA TYR A 279 -4.44 -1.20 -21.97
C TYR A 279 -3.10 -0.70 -21.46
N PHE A 280 -2.69 0.48 -21.91
CA PHE A 280 -1.62 1.27 -21.36
C PHE A 280 -2.21 2.29 -20.38
N TRP A 281 -1.52 2.58 -19.28
CA TRP A 281 -1.93 3.63 -18.35
C TRP A 281 -0.82 4.63 -18.10
N LEU A 282 -1.23 5.86 -17.77
CA LEU A 282 -0.38 6.93 -17.30
C LEU A 282 -1.05 7.57 -16.08
N PHE A 283 -0.46 7.38 -14.90
CA PHE A 283 -0.98 7.90 -13.65
C PHE A 283 0.01 8.90 -13.07
N PRO A 284 -0.28 10.22 -13.16
CA PRO A 284 0.58 11.24 -12.58
C PRO A 284 0.72 11.08 -11.06
N LEU A 285 1.90 11.41 -10.56
CA LEU A 285 2.24 11.40 -9.13
C LEU A 285 2.61 12.78 -8.61
N GLY A 286 2.53 13.80 -9.48
CA GLY A 286 2.95 15.16 -9.21
C GLY A 286 4.41 15.44 -9.58
N ASN A 287 4.75 16.73 -9.76
CA ASN A 287 6.09 17.19 -10.07
C ASN A 287 6.73 16.56 -11.34
N GLY A 288 5.91 16.22 -12.34
CA GLY A 288 6.36 15.59 -13.58
C GLY A 288 6.72 14.11 -13.45
N ARG A 289 6.46 13.49 -12.29
CA ARG A 289 6.61 12.06 -12.09
C ARG A 289 5.32 11.33 -12.42
N VAL A 290 5.43 10.20 -13.09
CA VAL A 290 4.28 9.37 -13.48
C VAL A 290 4.57 7.88 -13.28
N ASN A 291 3.52 7.13 -12.95
CA ASN A 291 3.49 5.69 -13.05
C ASN A 291 2.95 5.34 -14.43
N VAL A 292 3.73 4.67 -15.25
CA VAL A 292 3.30 4.16 -16.55
C VAL A 292 3.31 2.65 -16.55
N GLY A 293 2.40 2.06 -17.25
CA GLY A 293 2.40 0.62 -17.38
C GLY A 293 1.45 0.11 -18.44
N ILE A 294 1.53 -1.19 -18.64
CA ILE A 294 0.78 -1.92 -19.65
C ILE A 294 0.25 -3.22 -19.03
N GLY A 295 -0.95 -3.55 -19.36
CA GLY A 295 -1.60 -4.77 -18.93
C GLY A 295 -2.25 -5.51 -20.07
#